data_9c53fa0e16ff627939a69e5b0481dbbc
#
_entry.id   9c53fa0e16ff627939a69e5b0481dbbc
#
_cell.length_a   1.000
_cell.length_b   1.000
_cell.length_c   1.000
_cell.angle_alpha   90.00
_cell.angle_beta   90.00
_cell.angle_gamma   90.00
#
_symmetry.space_group_name_H-M   'P 1'
#
loop_
_entity.id
_entity.type
_entity.pdbx_description
1 polymer ?
#
loop_
_entity_poly.entity_id
_entity_poly.type
_entity_poly.pdbx_seq_one_letter_code
_entity_poly.pdbx_strand_id
1 'polypeptide(L)'
;MTAIAAQAQDVNTIFGAMIVGGIVAIIVGLTIKQIRKVFPPLVIGTVIFAIGLSLYKTAINYMAGNSANTYEVIVEQRGQTAALVYGSWQNWLVSLVTLAIVIGLNHYGKGLFKLASILIGLVCGYVLALCFGMVDFSALSNAGWFQLPQPFAFGVKFDISAIIPLAILFLV
;
A
#
# COMPACT_ATOMS: atom_id res chain seq x y z
N MET A 1 10.11 -4.03 -0.04
CA MET A 1 9.56 -5.36 -0.39
C MET A 1 10.09 -5.87 -1.72
N THR A 2 10.11 -5.06 -2.80
CA THR A 2 10.58 -5.48 -4.13
C THR A 2 12.05 -5.94 -4.18
N ALA A 3 12.95 -5.32 -3.42
CA ALA A 3 14.36 -5.73 -3.37
C ALA A 3 14.57 -7.09 -2.70
N ILE A 4 13.73 -7.42 -1.71
CA ILE A 4 13.76 -8.71 -1.01
C ILE A 4 13.14 -9.80 -1.89
N ALA A 5 12.07 -9.47 -2.63
CA ALA A 5 11.46 -10.38 -3.59
C ALA A 5 12.41 -10.73 -4.75
N ALA A 6 13.28 -9.82 -5.15
CA ALA A 6 14.30 -10.06 -6.17
C ALA A 6 15.45 -10.95 -5.66
N GLN A 7 15.74 -10.95 -4.36
CA GLN A 7 16.73 -11.83 -3.73
C GLN A 7 16.13 -13.18 -3.28
N ALA A 8 14.86 -13.20 -2.91
CA ALA A 8 14.15 -14.42 -2.57
C ALA A 8 13.51 -14.99 -3.84
N GLN A 9 14.15 -15.97 -4.44
CA GLN A 9 13.64 -16.65 -5.64
C GLN A 9 12.32 -17.42 -5.41
N ASP A 10 11.87 -17.56 -4.15
CA ASP A 10 10.68 -18.29 -3.77
C ASP A 10 9.79 -17.48 -2.80
N VAL A 11 8.50 -17.44 -3.07
CA VAL A 11 7.48 -16.83 -2.19
C VAL A 11 7.53 -17.44 -0.77
N ASN A 12 7.86 -18.71 -0.67
CA ASN A 12 8.01 -19.46 0.59
C ASN A 12 9.06 -18.85 1.52
N THR A 13 10.15 -18.35 0.94
CA THR A 13 11.24 -17.70 1.70
C THR A 13 10.80 -16.34 2.26
N ILE A 14 9.96 -15.61 1.51
CA ILE A 14 9.39 -14.34 1.98
C ILE A 14 8.50 -14.57 3.19
N PHE A 15 7.65 -15.60 3.18
CA PHE A 15 6.79 -15.92 4.32
C PHE A 15 7.60 -16.28 5.57
N GLY A 16 8.63 -17.10 5.42
CA GLY A 16 9.54 -17.43 6.52
C GLY A 16 10.23 -16.20 7.12
N ALA A 17 10.73 -15.33 6.25
CA ALA A 17 11.37 -14.09 6.66
C ALA A 17 10.38 -13.11 7.33
N MET A 18 9.12 -13.03 6.87
CA MET A 18 8.07 -12.22 7.49
C MET A 18 7.72 -12.68 8.91
N ILE A 19 7.68 -13.98 9.17
CA ILE A 19 7.42 -14.51 10.53
C ILE A 19 8.54 -14.08 11.48
N VAL A 20 9.79 -14.26 11.09
CA VAL A 20 10.93 -13.84 11.90
C VAL A 20 10.97 -12.32 12.07
N GLY A 21 10.75 -11.56 11.01
CA GLY A 21 10.64 -10.10 11.04
C GLY A 21 9.52 -9.64 11.99
N GLY A 22 8.36 -10.31 12.00
CA GLY A 22 7.27 -10.04 12.92
C GLY A 22 7.67 -10.25 14.39
N ILE A 23 8.43 -11.30 14.70
CA ILE A 23 8.96 -11.53 16.05
C ILE A 23 9.93 -10.41 16.46
N VAL A 24 10.83 -10.01 15.56
CA VAL A 24 11.75 -8.89 15.78
C VAL A 24 10.95 -7.59 16.01
N ALA A 25 9.92 -7.32 15.22
CA ALA A 25 9.05 -6.17 15.39
C ALA A 25 8.35 -6.13 16.75
N ILE A 26 7.91 -7.28 17.27
CA ILE A 26 7.31 -7.37 18.62
C ILE A 26 8.34 -7.01 19.69
N ILE A 27 9.56 -7.57 19.62
CA ILE A 27 10.63 -7.29 20.58
C ILE A 27 10.98 -5.80 20.56
N VAL A 28 11.14 -5.21 19.37
CA VAL A 28 11.42 -3.78 19.21
C VAL A 28 10.26 -2.94 19.72
N GLY A 29 9.01 -3.33 19.44
CA GLY A 29 7.81 -2.65 19.91
C GLY A 29 7.71 -2.58 21.43
N LEU A 30 8.10 -3.64 22.14
CA LEU A 30 8.18 -3.66 23.60
C LEU A 30 9.26 -2.70 24.15
N THR A 31 10.35 -2.54 23.40
CA THR A 31 11.49 -1.71 23.80
C THR A 31 11.38 -0.25 23.33
N ILE A 32 10.43 0.07 22.42
CA ILE A 32 10.29 1.39 21.78
C ILE A 32 10.09 2.53 22.78
N LYS A 33 9.47 2.22 23.93
CA LYS A 33 9.26 3.22 25.01
C LYS A 33 10.60 3.73 25.59
N GLN A 34 11.62 2.92 25.60
CA GLN A 34 12.97 3.28 26.06
C GLN A 34 13.75 4.00 24.97
N ILE A 35 13.66 3.50 23.75
CA ILE A 35 14.30 4.09 22.55
C ILE A 35 13.79 5.50 22.30
N ARG A 36 12.49 5.74 22.46
CA ARG A 36 11.85 7.05 22.26
C ARG A 36 12.36 8.14 23.20
N LYS A 37 12.94 7.78 24.34
CA LYS A 37 13.56 8.76 25.25
C LYS A 37 14.90 9.28 24.73
N VAL A 38 15.57 8.51 23.90
CA VAL A 38 16.89 8.83 23.36
C VAL A 38 16.77 9.70 22.10
N PHE A 39 15.66 9.58 21.36
CA PHE A 39 15.46 10.32 20.12
C PHE A 39 14.78 11.68 20.37
N PRO A 40 15.45 12.81 20.08
CA PRO A 40 14.81 14.12 20.13
C PRO A 40 13.62 14.19 19.15
N PRO A 41 12.54 14.93 19.49
CA PRO A 41 11.39 15.09 18.61
C PRO A 41 11.73 15.63 17.22
N LEU A 42 12.81 16.42 17.13
CA LEU A 42 13.32 16.94 15.86
C LEU A 42 13.75 15.82 14.90
N VAL A 43 14.47 14.81 15.41
CA VAL A 43 14.93 13.67 14.61
C VAL A 43 13.75 12.86 14.09
N ILE A 44 12.74 12.63 14.94
CA ILE A 44 11.52 11.92 14.54
C ILE A 44 10.80 12.69 13.42
N GLY A 45 10.68 14.01 13.56
CA GLY A 45 10.06 14.87 12.56
C GLY A 45 10.79 14.85 11.21
N THR A 46 12.11 14.90 11.21
CA THR A 46 12.91 14.82 9.97
C THR A 46 12.82 13.47 9.29
N VAL A 47 12.78 12.37 10.06
CA VAL A 47 12.60 11.02 9.50
C VAL A 47 11.22 10.89 8.86
N ILE A 48 10.13 11.30 9.53
CA ILE A 48 8.78 11.27 8.98
C ILE A 48 8.69 12.11 7.70
N PHE A 49 9.32 13.29 7.69
CA PHE A 49 9.38 14.15 6.52
C PHE A 49 10.13 13.49 5.35
N ALA A 50 11.28 12.87 5.63
CA ALA A 50 12.07 12.15 4.61
C ALA A 50 11.29 10.97 4.03
N ILE A 51 10.56 10.20 4.87
CA ILE A 51 9.69 9.11 4.41
C ILE A 51 8.59 9.67 3.50
N GLY A 52 7.94 10.77 3.90
CA GLY A 52 6.92 11.44 3.09
C GLY A 52 7.44 11.86 1.71
N LEU A 53 8.64 12.44 1.66
CA LEU A 53 9.30 12.81 0.40
C LEU A 53 9.67 11.58 -0.45
N SER A 54 10.12 10.50 0.16
CA SER A 54 10.43 9.26 -0.57
C SER A 54 9.18 8.64 -1.22
N LEU A 55 8.03 8.73 -0.56
CA LEU A 55 6.76 8.19 -1.06
C LEU A 55 6.08 9.09 -2.09
N TYR A 56 6.51 10.35 -2.23
CA TYR A 56 5.90 11.33 -3.14
C TYR A 56 5.84 10.83 -4.60
N LYS A 57 6.95 10.30 -5.11
CA LYS A 57 7.01 9.74 -6.47
C LYS A 57 6.02 8.60 -6.66
N THR A 58 5.92 7.72 -5.68
CA THR A 58 4.99 6.59 -5.70
C THR A 58 3.55 7.06 -5.64
N ALA A 59 3.25 8.04 -4.79
CA ALA A 59 1.91 8.62 -4.67
C ALA A 59 1.44 9.24 -6.00
N ILE A 60 2.27 10.07 -6.64
CA ILE A 60 1.95 10.66 -7.96
C ILE A 60 1.72 9.57 -9.01
N ASN A 61 2.56 8.54 -8.99
CA ASN A 61 2.43 7.45 -9.94
C ASN A 61 1.08 6.73 -9.81
N TYR A 62 0.63 6.47 -8.59
CA TYR A 62 -0.70 5.89 -8.35
C TYR A 62 -1.84 6.85 -8.68
N MET A 63 -1.71 8.14 -8.37
CA MET A 63 -2.70 9.16 -8.73
C MET A 63 -2.90 9.27 -10.23
N ALA A 64 -1.84 9.10 -11.01
CA ALA A 64 -1.89 9.12 -12.47
C ALA A 64 -2.43 7.81 -13.09
N GLY A 65 -2.69 6.77 -12.29
CA GLY A 65 -3.24 5.50 -12.76
C GLY A 65 -2.23 4.36 -12.89
N ASN A 66 -1.04 4.48 -12.26
CA ASN A 66 0.08 3.56 -12.31
C ASN A 66 0.79 3.51 -13.68
N SER A 67 2.09 3.74 -13.68
CA SER A 67 2.93 3.82 -14.90
C SER A 67 3.00 2.53 -15.72
N ALA A 68 2.62 1.39 -15.14
CA ALA A 68 2.50 0.12 -15.87
C ALA A 68 1.27 0.07 -16.78
N ASN A 69 0.28 0.95 -16.57
CA ASN A 69 -0.97 0.96 -17.32
C ASN A 69 -0.85 1.85 -18.58
N THR A 70 -0.01 1.42 -19.52
CA THR A 70 0.04 2.04 -20.85
C THR A 70 -1.22 1.72 -21.64
N TYR A 71 -1.52 2.52 -22.67
CA TYR A 71 -2.70 2.31 -23.51
C TYR A 71 -2.72 0.91 -24.12
N GLU A 72 -1.59 0.42 -24.61
CA GLU A 72 -1.46 -0.92 -25.22
C GLU A 72 -1.81 -2.03 -24.23
N VAL A 73 -1.26 -1.96 -23.00
CA VAL A 73 -1.53 -2.96 -21.95
C VAL A 73 -3.00 -2.96 -21.54
N ILE A 74 -3.64 -1.80 -21.46
CA ILE A 74 -5.06 -1.70 -21.07
C ILE A 74 -5.98 -2.24 -22.16
N VAL A 75 -5.71 -1.92 -23.42
CA VAL A 75 -6.49 -2.43 -24.55
C VAL A 75 -6.36 -3.93 -24.66
N GLU A 76 -5.18 -4.49 -24.45
CA GLU A 76 -4.92 -5.92 -24.55
C GLU A 76 -5.53 -6.72 -23.38
N GLN A 77 -5.39 -6.23 -22.15
CA GLN A 77 -5.78 -6.98 -20.94
C GLN A 77 -7.20 -6.73 -20.45
N ARG A 78 -7.73 -5.52 -20.64
CA ARG A 78 -8.96 -5.05 -19.97
C ARG A 78 -10.02 -4.49 -20.90
N GLY A 79 -9.81 -4.49 -22.20
CA GLY A 79 -10.76 -3.87 -23.18
C GLY A 79 -10.92 -2.42 -22.88
N GLN A 80 -10.66 -1.46 -23.12
CA GLN A 80 -11.06 -0.09 -23.35
C GLN A 80 -11.62 0.77 -22.24
N THR A 81 -10.93 1.06 -21.21
CA THR A 81 -11.32 2.21 -20.43
C THR A 81 -10.20 3.25 -20.48
N ALA A 82 -10.37 4.28 -21.28
CA ALA A 82 -9.40 5.38 -21.41
C ALA A 82 -9.04 6.02 -20.05
N ALA A 83 -9.96 5.94 -19.10
CA ALA A 83 -9.76 6.39 -17.72
C ALA A 83 -8.69 5.59 -16.95
N LEU A 84 -8.39 4.37 -17.34
CA LEU A 84 -7.36 3.53 -16.70
C LEU A 84 -5.96 3.76 -17.26
N VAL A 85 -5.84 4.45 -18.39
CA VAL A 85 -4.55 4.74 -19.01
C VAL A 85 -3.77 5.74 -18.15
N TYR A 86 -2.47 5.47 -17.95
CA TYR A 86 -1.59 6.35 -17.20
C TYR A 86 -1.66 7.80 -17.69
N GLY A 87 -1.83 8.71 -16.76
CA GLY A 87 -1.88 10.15 -17.05
C GLY A 87 -3.22 10.67 -17.55
N SER A 88 -4.27 9.83 -17.70
CA SER A 88 -5.58 10.32 -18.11
C SER A 88 -6.18 11.30 -17.10
N TRP A 89 -6.93 12.28 -17.59
CA TRP A 89 -7.50 13.34 -16.76
C TRP A 89 -8.51 12.81 -15.73
N GLN A 90 -9.20 11.71 -16.04
CA GLN A 90 -10.13 11.06 -15.12
C GLN A 90 -9.42 10.52 -13.88
N ASN A 91 -8.24 9.91 -14.06
CA ASN A 91 -7.43 9.41 -12.95
C ASN A 91 -7.04 10.56 -12.01
N TRP A 92 -6.61 11.69 -12.58
CA TRP A 92 -6.26 12.88 -11.81
C TRP A 92 -7.46 13.47 -11.08
N LEU A 93 -8.62 13.55 -11.75
CA LEU A 93 -9.83 14.09 -11.15
C LEU A 93 -10.27 13.25 -9.95
N VAL A 94 -10.40 11.93 -10.14
CA VAL A 94 -10.81 11.02 -9.05
C VAL A 94 -9.82 11.09 -7.89
N SER A 95 -8.53 11.09 -8.18
CA SER A 95 -7.49 11.14 -7.14
C SER A 95 -7.49 12.46 -6.36
N LEU A 96 -7.63 13.60 -7.05
CA LEU A 96 -7.68 14.91 -6.40
C LEU A 96 -8.94 15.08 -5.54
N VAL A 97 -10.11 14.65 -6.04
CA VAL A 97 -11.35 14.71 -5.27
C VAL A 97 -11.27 13.81 -4.04
N THR A 98 -10.77 12.58 -4.18
CA THR A 98 -10.56 11.67 -3.06
C THR A 98 -9.60 12.26 -2.02
N LEU A 99 -8.50 12.85 -2.48
CA LEU A 99 -7.53 13.51 -1.61
C LEU A 99 -8.16 14.70 -0.86
N ALA A 100 -8.94 15.52 -1.56
CA ALA A 100 -9.65 16.66 -0.95
C ALA A 100 -10.65 16.20 0.12
N ILE A 101 -11.39 15.10 -0.13
CA ILE A 101 -12.31 14.51 0.85
C ILE A 101 -11.54 14.04 2.09
N VAL A 102 -10.43 13.30 1.90
CA VAL A 102 -9.61 12.80 3.02
C VAL A 102 -9.05 13.95 3.85
N ILE A 103 -8.47 14.96 3.21
CA ILE A 103 -7.90 16.14 3.91
C ILE A 103 -9.03 16.91 4.62
N GLY A 104 -10.15 17.14 3.96
CA GLY A 104 -11.29 17.83 4.55
C GLY A 104 -11.83 17.10 5.77
N LEU A 105 -12.06 15.79 5.70
CA LEU A 105 -12.52 14.99 6.83
C LEU A 105 -11.47 14.90 7.95
N ASN A 106 -10.19 14.84 7.62
CA ASN A 106 -9.14 14.83 8.64
C ASN A 106 -9.01 16.17 9.35
N HIS A 107 -9.20 17.28 8.63
CA HIS A 107 -9.07 18.63 9.19
C HIS A 107 -10.31 19.08 9.98
N TYR A 108 -11.50 18.89 9.38
CA TYR A 108 -12.78 19.33 9.98
C TYR A 108 -13.50 18.23 10.77
N GLY A 109 -13.15 16.97 10.57
CA GLY A 109 -13.77 15.83 11.25
C GLY A 109 -13.46 15.81 12.74
N LYS A 110 -14.46 15.46 13.56
CA LYS A 110 -14.33 15.28 15.00
C LYS A 110 -14.53 13.80 15.37
N GLY A 111 -13.76 13.34 16.35
CA GLY A 111 -13.92 11.99 16.90
C GLY A 111 -13.68 10.88 15.86
N LEU A 112 -14.63 9.98 15.70
CA LEU A 112 -14.53 8.83 14.81
C LEU A 112 -14.36 9.18 13.33
N PHE A 113 -14.95 10.30 12.87
CA PHE A 113 -14.83 10.73 11.47
C PHE A 113 -13.39 11.11 11.10
N LYS A 114 -12.64 11.66 12.03
CA LYS A 114 -11.24 11.97 11.83
C LYS A 114 -10.39 10.70 11.67
N LEU A 115 -10.66 9.68 12.49
CA LEU A 115 -9.98 8.39 12.42
C LEU A 115 -10.38 7.59 11.17
N ALA A 116 -11.65 7.68 10.79
CA ALA A 116 -12.20 7.00 9.61
C ALA A 116 -12.03 7.78 8.31
N SER A 117 -11.37 8.95 8.31
CA SER A 117 -11.26 9.83 7.13
C SER A 117 -10.66 9.11 5.92
N ILE A 118 -9.68 8.26 6.13
CA ILE A 118 -9.04 7.46 5.06
C ILE A 118 -10.03 6.44 4.50
N LEU A 119 -10.76 5.74 5.37
CA LEU A 119 -11.75 4.75 4.97
C LEU A 119 -12.91 5.39 4.18
N ILE A 120 -13.44 6.51 4.68
CA ILE A 120 -14.50 7.25 4.01
C ILE A 120 -13.99 7.78 2.66
N GLY A 121 -12.80 8.33 2.61
CA GLY A 121 -12.19 8.79 1.37
C GLY A 121 -12.02 7.66 0.35
N LEU A 122 -11.59 6.47 0.80
CA LEU A 122 -11.47 5.29 -0.05
C LEU A 122 -12.83 4.87 -0.63
N VAL A 123 -13.88 4.82 0.19
CA VAL A 123 -15.23 4.47 -0.26
C VAL A 123 -15.77 5.51 -1.26
N CYS A 124 -15.63 6.80 -0.95
CA CYS A 124 -16.05 7.87 -1.85
C CYS A 124 -15.27 7.86 -3.18
N GLY A 125 -13.95 7.64 -3.11
CA GLY A 125 -13.11 7.51 -4.29
C GLY A 125 -13.49 6.31 -5.16
N TYR A 126 -13.81 5.18 -4.52
CA TYR A 126 -14.28 3.99 -5.22
C TYR A 126 -15.63 4.22 -5.92
N VAL A 127 -16.58 4.88 -5.24
CA VAL A 127 -17.88 5.25 -5.85
C VAL A 127 -17.68 6.19 -7.03
N LEU A 128 -16.80 7.17 -6.93
CA LEU A 128 -16.46 8.04 -8.05
C LEU A 128 -15.83 7.26 -9.22
N ALA A 129 -14.91 6.36 -8.93
CA ALA A 129 -14.31 5.50 -9.95
C ALA A 129 -15.35 4.62 -10.66
N LEU A 130 -16.37 4.13 -9.92
CA LEU A 130 -17.51 3.42 -10.49
C LEU A 130 -18.32 4.30 -11.44
N CYS A 131 -18.61 5.55 -11.06
CA CYS A 131 -19.35 6.50 -11.91
C CYS A 131 -18.61 6.80 -13.23
N PHE A 132 -17.28 6.79 -13.21
CA PHE A 132 -16.46 6.96 -14.41
C PHE A 132 -16.22 5.65 -15.18
N GLY A 133 -16.78 4.52 -14.72
CA GLY A 133 -16.57 3.22 -15.37
C GLY A 133 -15.13 2.70 -15.32
N MET A 134 -14.34 3.16 -14.32
CA MET A 134 -12.93 2.78 -14.17
C MET A 134 -12.74 1.41 -13.53
N VAL A 135 -13.80 0.80 -13.03
CA VAL A 135 -13.74 -0.47 -12.28
C VAL A 135 -14.06 -1.63 -13.20
N ASP A 136 -13.14 -2.56 -13.30
CA ASP A 136 -13.33 -3.81 -14.05
C ASP A 136 -13.89 -4.89 -13.13
N PHE A 137 -15.09 -5.36 -13.44
CA PHE A 137 -15.77 -6.43 -12.70
C PHE A 137 -15.50 -7.83 -13.28
N SER A 138 -14.74 -7.96 -14.34
CA SER A 138 -14.49 -9.25 -14.99
C SER A 138 -13.81 -10.25 -14.03
N ALA A 139 -12.94 -9.76 -13.18
CA ALA A 139 -12.29 -10.57 -12.15
C ALA A 139 -13.28 -11.09 -11.08
N LEU A 140 -14.38 -10.36 -10.84
CA LEU A 140 -15.38 -10.73 -9.85
C LEU A 140 -16.25 -11.90 -10.31
N SER A 141 -16.50 -12.02 -11.63
CA SER A 141 -17.29 -13.10 -12.21
C SER A 141 -16.61 -14.47 -12.07
N ASN A 142 -15.29 -14.48 -11.98
CA ASN A 142 -14.48 -15.68 -11.82
C ASN A 142 -14.09 -15.97 -10.36
N ALA A 143 -14.41 -15.07 -9.43
CA ALA A 143 -14.12 -15.25 -8.02
C ALA A 143 -15.21 -16.06 -7.34
N GLY A 144 -14.83 -17.10 -6.59
CA GLY A 144 -15.76 -17.84 -5.73
C GLY A 144 -16.31 -16.94 -4.61
N TRP A 145 -17.57 -17.10 -4.28
CA TRP A 145 -18.26 -16.31 -3.24
C TRP A 145 -17.63 -16.40 -1.86
N PHE A 146 -16.89 -17.47 -1.60
CA PHE A 146 -16.23 -17.70 -0.33
C PHE A 146 -14.95 -18.50 -0.52
N GLN A 147 -13.83 -17.93 -0.18
CA GLN A 147 -12.54 -18.59 -0.18
C GLN A 147 -11.92 -18.44 1.20
N LEU A 148 -11.75 -19.57 1.90
CA LEU A 148 -11.04 -19.56 3.18
C LEU A 148 -9.57 -19.21 2.94
N PRO A 149 -9.02 -18.23 3.66
CA PRO A 149 -7.59 -17.98 3.61
C PRO A 149 -6.86 -19.24 4.06
N GLN A 150 -6.02 -19.79 3.19
CA GLN A 150 -5.16 -20.90 3.50
C GLN A 150 -3.81 -20.33 3.99
N PRO A 151 -3.59 -20.24 5.29
CA PRO A 151 -2.28 -19.88 5.81
C PRO A 151 -1.29 -20.95 5.38
N PHE A 152 -0.14 -20.52 4.85
CA PHE A 152 0.93 -21.41 4.39
C PHE A 152 0.62 -22.23 3.12
N ALA A 153 -0.31 -21.81 2.26
CA ALA A 153 -0.59 -22.46 0.98
C ALA A 153 0.68 -22.68 0.12
N PHE A 154 1.66 -21.79 0.25
CA PHE A 154 2.95 -21.86 -0.44
C PHE A 154 4.07 -22.51 0.39
N GLY A 155 3.80 -22.96 1.63
CA GLY A 155 4.83 -23.45 2.54
C GLY A 155 5.66 -22.31 3.16
N VAL A 156 6.57 -22.67 4.05
CA VAL A 156 7.47 -21.73 4.74
C VAL A 156 8.90 -22.28 4.65
N LYS A 157 9.79 -21.50 4.07
CA LYS A 157 11.23 -21.76 4.07
C LYS A 157 11.95 -20.65 4.84
N PHE A 158 12.85 -21.04 5.72
CA PHE A 158 13.69 -20.10 6.46
C PHE A 158 15.04 -20.00 5.76
N ASP A 159 15.30 -18.84 5.16
CA ASP A 159 16.58 -18.54 4.55
C ASP A 159 17.17 -17.30 5.22
N ILE A 160 18.38 -17.45 5.73
CA ILE A 160 19.11 -16.40 6.45
C ILE A 160 19.35 -15.19 5.56
N SER A 161 19.57 -15.41 4.26
CA SER A 161 19.80 -14.33 3.28
C SER A 161 18.61 -13.38 3.13
N ALA A 162 17.38 -13.88 3.32
CA ALA A 162 16.15 -13.08 3.28
C ALA A 162 15.74 -12.55 4.67
N ILE A 163 16.07 -13.29 5.73
CA ILE A 163 15.72 -12.94 7.12
C ILE A 163 16.46 -11.69 7.57
N ILE A 164 17.76 -11.58 7.31
CA ILE A 164 18.58 -10.44 7.77
C ILE A 164 18.10 -9.10 7.18
N PRO A 165 17.93 -8.93 5.87
CA PRO A 165 17.44 -7.68 5.30
C PRO A 165 16.04 -7.32 5.79
N LEU A 166 15.17 -8.34 5.98
CA LEU A 166 13.81 -8.10 6.45
C LEU A 166 13.77 -7.71 7.93
N ALA A 167 14.59 -8.36 8.78
CA ALA A 167 14.73 -7.99 10.18
C ALA A 167 15.23 -6.56 10.35
N ILE A 168 16.21 -6.13 9.54
CA ILE A 168 16.70 -4.75 9.50
C ILE A 168 15.59 -3.79 9.05
N LEU A 169 14.79 -4.17 8.05
CA LEU A 169 13.68 -3.36 7.57
C LEU A 169 12.61 -3.12 8.67
N PHE A 170 12.36 -4.13 9.51
CA PHE A 170 11.41 -4.00 10.64
C PHE A 170 11.98 -3.21 11.83
N LEU A 171 13.31 -3.03 11.86
CA LEU A 171 13.99 -2.29 12.92
C LEU A 171 14.05 -0.79 12.62
N VAL A 172 14.02 -0.40 11.33
CA VAL A 172 14.04 0.98 10.84
C VAL A 172 12.64 1.58 10.80
#